data_5d3d8e1f53fd9847b92848fd3edcc4a9
#
_entry.id   5d3d8e1f53fd9847b92848fd3edcc4a9
#
_cell.length_a   1.000
_cell.length_b   1.000
_cell.length_c   1.000
_cell.angle_alpha   90.00
_cell.angle_beta   90.00
_cell.angle_gamma   90.00
#
_symmetry.space_group_name_H-M   'P 1'
#
loop_
_entity.id
_entity.type
_entity.pdbx_description
1 polymer ?
#
loop_
_entity_poly.entity_id
_entity_poly.type
_entity_poly.pdbx_seq_one_letter_code
_entity_poly.pdbx_strand_id
1 'polypeptide(L)'
;MDSETFPEELADALVGVQRLIRRRLRNEMSTPPLRGAETELLRLLVARPGIGVSDAAKELYLASNSVSTLVNSLARSGYVVRETDPADRRAVRVLPTPAAEARLSAWQERRAALVRRYVTRLDDADREALRAAIPALRKLAVELHEEAEES
;
A
#
# COMPACT_ATOMS: atom_id res chain seq x y z
N MET A 1 -6.88 23.98 -21.75
CA MET A 1 -6.09 22.89 -21.13
C MET A 1 -5.83 21.89 -22.23
N ASP A 2 -4.59 21.87 -22.71
CA ASP A 2 -4.23 21.00 -23.82
C ASP A 2 -4.29 19.55 -23.39
N SER A 3 -4.96 18.72 -24.20
CA SER A 3 -5.18 17.29 -23.89
C SER A 3 -3.85 16.49 -23.79
N GLU A 4 -2.76 17.06 -24.27
CA GLU A 4 -1.43 16.43 -24.27
C GLU A 4 -0.70 16.54 -22.93
N THR A 5 -1.00 17.55 -22.10
CA THR A 5 -0.33 17.76 -20.79
C THR A 5 -1.08 17.17 -19.61
N PHE A 6 -2.34 16.76 -19.81
CA PHE A 6 -3.20 16.25 -18.72
C PHE A 6 -2.61 15.02 -18.00
N PRO A 7 -2.05 14.01 -18.69
CA PRO A 7 -1.52 12.83 -17.99
C PRO A 7 -0.31 13.17 -17.11
N GLU A 8 0.57 14.06 -17.55
CA GLU A 8 1.73 14.51 -16.79
C GLU A 8 1.30 15.32 -15.56
N GLU A 9 0.34 16.24 -15.72
CA GLU A 9 -0.18 17.03 -14.60
C GLU A 9 -0.87 16.13 -13.56
N LEU A 10 -1.63 15.12 -14.01
CA LEU A 10 -2.26 14.15 -13.11
C LEU A 10 -1.20 13.33 -12.35
N ALA A 11 -0.18 12.84 -13.04
CA ALA A 11 0.91 12.09 -12.42
C ALA A 11 1.62 12.92 -11.36
N ASP A 12 1.97 14.16 -11.66
CA ASP A 12 2.63 15.07 -10.73
C ASP A 12 1.75 15.39 -9.51
N ALA A 13 0.45 15.61 -9.73
CA ALA A 13 -0.50 15.88 -8.64
C ALA A 13 -0.61 14.67 -7.70
N LEU A 14 -0.73 13.46 -8.23
CA LEU A 14 -0.82 12.22 -7.44
C LEU A 14 0.45 11.99 -6.61
N VAL A 15 1.61 12.13 -7.22
CA VAL A 15 2.90 11.98 -6.54
C VAL A 15 3.08 13.05 -5.47
N GLY A 16 2.73 14.30 -5.78
CA GLY A 16 2.82 15.42 -4.83
C GLY A 16 1.96 15.21 -3.60
N VAL A 17 0.69 14.86 -3.78
CA VAL A 17 -0.25 14.58 -2.67
C VAL A 17 0.24 13.40 -1.83
N GLN A 18 0.62 12.30 -2.45
CA GLN A 18 1.09 11.12 -1.73
C GLN A 18 2.35 11.41 -0.90
N ARG A 19 3.31 12.15 -1.47
CA ARG A 19 4.54 12.56 -0.78
C ARG A 19 4.22 13.40 0.47
N LEU A 20 3.31 14.36 0.36
CA LEU A 20 2.93 15.24 1.47
C LEU A 20 2.17 14.49 2.56
N ILE A 21 1.26 13.58 2.21
CA ILE A 21 0.57 12.71 3.17
C ILE A 21 1.59 11.88 3.95
N ARG A 22 2.53 11.21 3.28
CA ARG A 22 3.57 10.40 3.94
C ARG A 22 4.44 11.25 4.87
N ARG A 23 4.85 12.44 4.43
CA ARG A 23 5.67 13.35 5.21
C ARG A 23 4.96 13.79 6.49
N ARG A 24 3.68 14.17 6.40
CA ARG A 24 2.88 14.58 7.56
C ARG A 24 2.67 13.44 8.53
N LEU A 25 2.29 12.27 8.04
CA LEU A 25 2.09 11.10 8.90
C LEU A 25 3.37 10.69 9.64
N ARG A 26 4.52 10.75 8.98
CA ARG A 26 5.81 10.46 9.60
C ARG A 26 6.10 11.37 10.79
N ASN A 27 5.77 12.65 10.67
CA ASN A 27 6.00 13.63 11.73
C ASN A 27 5.01 13.50 12.88
N GLU A 28 3.82 12.97 12.65
CA GLU A 28 2.76 12.81 13.64
C GLU A 28 2.81 11.46 14.38
N MET A 29 3.64 10.51 13.92
CA MET A 29 3.72 9.17 14.50
C MET A 29 4.92 9.01 15.43
N SER A 30 4.67 8.49 16.62
CA SER A 30 5.71 8.12 17.60
C SER A 30 6.51 6.87 17.20
N THR A 31 5.94 6.02 16.33
CA THR A 31 6.58 4.81 15.81
C THR A 31 7.04 5.07 14.38
N PRO A 32 8.28 4.71 14.00
CA PRO A 32 8.75 4.90 12.64
C PRO A 32 7.79 4.27 11.63
N PRO A 33 7.47 4.96 10.52
CA PRO A 33 6.63 4.39 9.49
C PRO A 33 7.32 3.18 8.85
N LEU A 34 6.54 2.19 8.49
CA LEU A 34 7.02 1.10 7.65
C LEU A 34 7.43 1.65 6.28
N ARG A 35 8.43 1.02 5.66
CA ARG A 35 8.80 1.33 4.27
C ARG A 35 7.61 1.02 3.35
N GLY A 36 7.53 1.69 2.20
CA GLY A 36 6.42 1.48 1.25
C GLY A 36 6.24 0.01 0.87
N ALA A 37 7.33 -0.67 0.52
CA ALA A 37 7.31 -2.10 0.17
C ALA A 37 6.90 -3.00 1.35
N GLU A 38 7.30 -2.69 2.57
CA GLU A 38 6.85 -3.41 3.78
C GLU A 38 5.34 -3.26 4.01
N THR A 39 4.81 -2.06 3.81
CA THR A 39 3.37 -1.79 3.92
C THR A 39 2.58 -2.54 2.85
N GLU A 40 3.06 -2.56 1.62
CA GLU A 40 2.43 -3.28 0.52
C GLU A 40 2.43 -4.79 0.77
N LEU A 41 3.55 -5.34 1.22
CA LEU A 41 3.62 -6.75 1.59
C LEU A 41 2.65 -7.10 2.73
N LEU A 42 2.60 -6.29 3.79
CA LEU A 42 1.64 -6.53 4.88
C LEU A 42 0.19 -6.47 4.42
N ARG A 43 -0.17 -5.54 3.55
CA ARG A 43 -1.52 -5.47 2.96
C ARG A 43 -1.85 -6.73 2.17
N LEU A 44 -0.91 -7.20 1.38
CA LEU A 44 -1.07 -8.44 0.62
C LEU A 44 -1.26 -9.65 1.55
N LEU A 45 -0.46 -9.75 2.61
CA LEU A 45 -0.55 -10.85 3.58
C LEU A 45 -1.88 -10.85 4.34
N VAL A 46 -2.41 -9.67 4.67
CA VAL A 46 -3.73 -9.55 5.31
C VAL A 46 -4.85 -9.93 4.35
N ALA A 47 -4.75 -9.55 3.08
CA ALA A 47 -5.72 -9.89 2.06
C ALA A 47 -5.66 -11.37 1.65
N ARG A 48 -4.47 -11.97 1.63
CA ARG A 48 -4.21 -13.36 1.22
C ARG A 48 -3.32 -14.07 2.22
N PRO A 49 -3.83 -14.40 3.43
CA PRO A 49 -3.04 -15.08 4.45
C PRO A 49 -2.51 -16.43 3.96
N GLY A 50 -1.25 -16.69 4.21
CA GLY A 50 -0.61 -17.94 3.80
C GLY A 50 -0.06 -17.95 2.38
N ILE A 51 -0.04 -16.81 1.68
CA ILE A 51 0.62 -16.69 0.38
C ILE A 51 2.12 -17.03 0.50
N GLY A 52 2.66 -17.74 -0.49
CA GLY A 52 4.09 -18.05 -0.57
C GLY A 52 4.91 -16.85 -1.02
N VAL A 53 6.23 -16.88 -0.73
CA VAL A 53 7.15 -15.80 -1.10
C VAL A 53 7.18 -15.56 -2.61
N SER A 54 7.19 -16.61 -3.43
CA SER A 54 7.22 -16.49 -4.89
C SER A 54 5.96 -15.82 -5.45
N ASP A 55 4.80 -16.19 -4.94
CA ASP A 55 3.53 -15.60 -5.37
C ASP A 55 3.42 -14.14 -4.88
N ALA A 56 3.86 -13.84 -3.67
CA ALA A 56 3.93 -12.47 -3.17
C ALA A 56 4.87 -11.61 -4.03
N ALA A 57 6.00 -12.15 -4.46
CA ALA A 57 6.94 -11.46 -5.33
C ALA A 57 6.32 -11.09 -6.68
N LYS A 58 5.55 -12.00 -7.27
CA LYS A 58 4.81 -11.73 -8.52
C LYS A 58 3.78 -10.62 -8.34
N GLU A 59 2.96 -10.71 -7.29
CA GLU A 59 1.93 -9.70 -6.99
C GLU A 59 2.51 -8.30 -6.74
N LEU A 60 3.70 -8.22 -6.14
CA LEU A 60 4.35 -6.95 -5.80
C LEU A 60 5.37 -6.47 -6.85
N TYR A 61 5.53 -7.21 -7.95
CA TYR A 61 6.54 -6.93 -8.98
C TYR A 61 7.96 -6.80 -8.42
N LEU A 62 8.28 -7.65 -7.47
CA LEU A 62 9.57 -7.70 -6.81
C LEU A 62 10.28 -9.04 -7.07
N ALA A 63 11.60 -9.04 -6.94
CA ALA A 63 12.35 -10.28 -6.93
C ALA A 63 12.07 -11.08 -5.64
N SER A 64 12.06 -12.41 -5.72
CA SER A 64 11.79 -13.27 -4.56
C SER A 64 12.76 -13.04 -3.40
N ASN A 65 14.03 -12.73 -3.68
CA ASN A 65 15.02 -12.40 -2.64
C ASN A 65 14.69 -11.07 -1.95
N SER A 66 14.15 -10.10 -2.66
CA SER A 66 13.67 -8.84 -2.09
C SER A 66 12.51 -9.07 -1.12
N VAL A 67 11.53 -9.88 -1.53
CA VAL A 67 10.40 -10.26 -0.67
C VAL A 67 10.88 -11.04 0.56
N SER A 68 11.82 -11.97 0.40
CA SER A 68 12.43 -12.70 1.54
C SER A 68 13.09 -11.75 2.53
N THR A 69 13.79 -10.73 2.06
CA THR A 69 14.38 -9.69 2.91
C THR A 69 13.33 -8.87 3.66
N LEU A 70 12.24 -8.49 2.99
CA LEU A 70 11.11 -7.80 3.62
C LEU A 70 10.44 -8.68 4.68
N VAL A 71 10.21 -9.96 4.37
CA VAL A 71 9.64 -10.93 5.32
C VAL A 71 10.53 -11.07 6.55
N ASN A 72 11.86 -11.15 6.37
CA ASN A 72 12.81 -11.20 7.49
C ASN A 72 12.73 -9.96 8.37
N SER A 73 12.65 -8.78 7.79
CA SER A 73 12.50 -7.51 8.50
C SER A 73 11.21 -7.46 9.30
N LEU A 74 10.09 -7.82 8.66
CA LEU A 74 8.77 -7.83 9.28
C LEU A 74 8.64 -8.89 10.37
N ALA A 75 9.28 -10.05 10.21
CA ALA A 75 9.31 -11.09 11.23
C ALA A 75 10.06 -10.63 12.48
N ARG A 76 11.20 -9.97 12.31
CA ARG A 76 11.95 -9.37 13.43
C ARG A 76 11.15 -8.30 14.19
N SER A 77 10.30 -7.57 13.48
CA SER A 77 9.42 -6.56 14.08
C SER A 77 8.13 -7.14 14.68
N GLY A 78 7.91 -8.46 14.56
CA GLY A 78 6.72 -9.13 15.11
C GLY A 78 5.45 -8.98 14.26
N TYR A 79 5.57 -8.58 13.00
CA TYR A 79 4.42 -8.35 12.11
C TYR A 79 4.07 -9.57 11.24
N VAL A 80 4.98 -10.49 11.05
CA VAL A 80 4.73 -11.74 10.32
C VAL A 80 5.30 -12.95 11.06
N VAL A 81 4.72 -14.10 10.79
CA VAL A 81 5.23 -15.41 11.20
C VAL A 81 5.33 -16.32 9.99
N ARG A 82 6.27 -17.24 10.03
CA ARG A 82 6.42 -18.30 9.05
C ARG A 82 5.89 -19.61 9.63
N GLU A 83 5.09 -20.30 8.82
CA GLU A 83 4.59 -21.63 9.16
C GLU A 83 4.88 -22.59 8.02
N THR A 84 5.13 -23.87 8.35
CA THR A 84 5.20 -24.92 7.36
C THR A 84 3.81 -25.16 6.79
N ASP A 85 3.68 -25.27 5.46
CA ASP A 85 2.41 -25.58 4.83
C ASP A 85 1.96 -27.00 5.24
N PRO A 86 0.76 -27.19 5.79
CA PRO A 86 0.24 -28.51 6.14
C PRO A 86 0.14 -29.46 4.95
N ALA A 87 -0.09 -28.93 3.74
CA ALA A 87 -0.22 -29.70 2.50
C ALA A 87 1.13 -30.05 1.86
N ASP A 88 2.16 -29.23 2.09
CA ASP A 88 3.52 -29.44 1.57
C ASP A 88 4.56 -28.98 2.60
N ARG A 89 5.22 -29.94 3.27
CA ARG A 89 6.23 -29.69 4.28
C ARG A 89 7.48 -28.93 3.77
N ARG A 90 7.66 -28.83 2.45
CA ARG A 90 8.74 -28.08 1.81
C ARG A 90 8.38 -26.60 1.57
N ALA A 91 7.10 -26.27 1.60
CA ALA A 91 6.60 -24.92 1.40
C ALA A 91 6.46 -24.19 2.73
N VAL A 92 6.84 -22.91 2.74
CA VAL A 92 6.70 -22.02 3.88
C VAL A 92 5.58 -21.00 3.57
N ARG A 93 4.60 -20.92 4.45
CA ARG A 93 3.54 -19.92 4.40
C ARG A 93 3.94 -18.71 5.24
N VAL A 94 3.61 -17.53 4.75
CA VAL A 94 3.81 -16.28 5.46
C VAL A 94 2.47 -15.73 5.90
N LEU A 95 2.33 -15.48 7.21
CA LEU A 95 1.08 -15.05 7.83
C LEU A 95 1.27 -13.73 8.57
N PRO A 96 0.31 -12.80 8.48
CA PRO A 96 0.32 -11.59 9.29
C PRO A 96 -0.02 -11.93 10.75
N THR A 97 0.53 -11.16 11.68
CA THR A 97 0.17 -11.23 13.09
C THR A 97 -0.96 -10.23 13.42
N PRO A 98 -1.64 -10.37 14.56
CA PRO A 98 -2.57 -9.34 15.03
C PRO A 98 -1.93 -7.95 15.15
N ALA A 99 -0.64 -7.88 15.50
CA ALA A 99 0.10 -6.63 15.52
C ALA A 99 0.23 -5.97 14.15
N ALA A 100 0.37 -6.75 13.07
CA ALA A 100 0.39 -6.26 11.69
C ALA A 100 -0.97 -5.64 11.30
N GLU A 101 -2.06 -6.32 11.60
CA GLU A 101 -3.41 -5.83 11.33
C GLU A 101 -3.69 -4.52 12.08
N ALA A 102 -3.35 -4.47 13.37
CA ALA A 102 -3.48 -3.27 14.18
C ALA A 102 -2.62 -2.11 13.62
N ARG A 103 -1.42 -2.40 13.14
CA ARG A 103 -0.51 -1.42 12.55
C ARG A 103 -1.08 -0.82 11.26
N LEU A 104 -1.63 -1.65 10.38
CA LEU A 104 -2.27 -1.21 9.14
C LEU A 104 -3.54 -0.39 9.42
N SER A 105 -4.40 -0.83 10.35
CA SER A 105 -5.60 -0.10 10.74
C SER A 105 -5.25 1.28 11.31
N ALA A 106 -4.30 1.36 12.22
CA ALA A 106 -3.85 2.63 12.79
C ALA A 106 -3.32 3.60 11.73
N TRP A 107 -2.56 3.09 10.75
CA TRP A 107 -2.09 3.88 9.63
C TRP A 107 -3.22 4.40 8.75
N GLN A 108 -4.18 3.53 8.41
CA GLN A 108 -5.35 3.90 7.60
C GLN A 108 -6.19 4.97 8.28
N GLU A 109 -6.47 4.81 9.57
CA GLU A 109 -7.24 5.78 10.37
C GLU A 109 -6.56 7.15 10.40
N ARG A 110 -5.26 7.19 10.67
CA ARG A 110 -4.49 8.44 10.71
C ARG A 110 -4.44 9.11 9.34
N ARG A 111 -4.25 8.34 8.27
CA ARG A 111 -4.28 8.86 6.91
C ARG A 111 -5.65 9.44 6.57
N ALA A 112 -6.73 8.74 6.90
CA ALA A 112 -8.08 9.24 6.68
C ALA A 112 -8.38 10.52 7.48
N ALA A 113 -7.96 10.58 8.74
CA ALA A 113 -8.10 11.77 9.58
C ALA A 113 -7.31 12.97 9.03
N LEU A 114 -6.07 12.73 8.57
CA LEU A 114 -5.23 13.75 7.95
C LEU A 114 -5.91 14.31 6.69
N VAL A 115 -6.31 13.45 5.76
CA VAL A 115 -6.95 13.85 4.52
C VAL A 115 -8.25 14.61 4.80
N ARG A 116 -9.09 14.11 5.71
CA ARG A 116 -10.32 14.80 6.13
C ARG A 116 -10.05 16.22 6.60
N ARG A 117 -9.05 16.42 7.47
CA ARG A 117 -8.68 17.74 8.00
C ARG A 117 -8.33 18.74 6.91
N TYR A 118 -7.68 18.32 5.83
CA TYR A 118 -7.29 19.20 4.74
C TYR A 118 -8.34 19.35 3.64
N VAL A 119 -9.08 18.29 3.33
CA VAL A 119 -10.19 18.35 2.37
C VAL A 119 -11.28 19.31 2.83
N THR A 120 -11.57 19.40 4.13
CA THR A 120 -12.56 20.36 4.67
C THR A 120 -12.16 21.83 4.49
N ARG A 121 -10.90 22.13 4.16
CA ARG A 121 -10.43 23.49 3.88
C ARG A 121 -10.61 23.91 2.41
N LEU A 122 -10.91 22.97 1.55
CA LEU A 122 -11.23 23.22 0.15
C LEU A 122 -12.66 23.77 0.04
N ASP A 123 -12.94 24.49 -1.05
CA ASP A 123 -14.30 24.89 -1.36
C ASP A 123 -15.18 23.71 -1.81
N ASP A 124 -16.45 23.95 -1.96
CA ASP A 124 -17.42 22.89 -2.31
C ASP A 124 -17.20 22.33 -3.71
N ALA A 125 -16.78 23.18 -4.66
CA ALA A 125 -16.52 22.78 -6.03
C ALA A 125 -15.32 21.82 -6.11
N ASP A 126 -14.23 22.14 -5.44
CA ASP A 126 -13.03 21.28 -5.38
C ASP A 126 -13.33 19.97 -4.66
N ARG A 127 -14.06 20.00 -3.56
CA ARG A 127 -14.47 18.77 -2.85
C ARG A 127 -15.31 17.86 -3.73
N GLU A 128 -16.25 18.43 -4.49
CA GLU A 128 -17.07 17.64 -5.40
C GLU A 128 -16.27 17.08 -6.57
N ALA A 129 -15.37 17.87 -7.15
CA ALA A 129 -14.46 17.41 -8.20
C ALA A 129 -13.61 16.22 -7.74
N LEU A 130 -13.03 16.29 -6.54
CA LEU A 130 -12.27 15.19 -5.96
C LEU A 130 -13.13 13.95 -5.71
N ARG A 131 -14.36 14.14 -5.22
CA ARG A 131 -15.30 13.04 -5.01
C ARG A 131 -15.66 12.35 -6.31
N ALA A 132 -15.95 13.11 -7.35
CA ALA A 132 -16.27 12.60 -8.68
C ALA A 132 -15.10 11.87 -9.34
N ALA A 133 -13.86 12.24 -9.02
CA ALA A 133 -12.65 11.61 -9.56
C ALA A 133 -12.35 10.23 -8.95
N ILE A 134 -12.88 9.90 -7.77
CA ILE A 134 -12.55 8.65 -7.06
C ILE A 134 -12.82 7.39 -7.91
N PRO A 135 -13.97 7.22 -8.59
CA PRO A 135 -14.19 6.05 -9.43
C PRO A 135 -13.19 5.93 -10.59
N ALA A 136 -12.83 7.06 -11.21
CA ALA A 136 -11.84 7.09 -12.28
C ALA A 136 -10.43 6.71 -11.79
N LEU A 137 -10.02 7.22 -10.63
CA LEU A 137 -8.74 6.87 -10.00
C LEU A 137 -8.68 5.38 -9.63
N ARG A 138 -9.78 4.80 -9.19
CA ARG A 138 -9.86 3.35 -8.91
C ARG A 138 -9.69 2.52 -10.18
N LYS A 139 -10.31 2.93 -11.28
CA LYS A 139 -10.13 2.25 -12.59
C LYS A 139 -8.69 2.36 -13.06
N LEU A 140 -8.10 3.55 -12.98
CA LEU A 140 -6.69 3.75 -13.31
C LEU A 140 -5.76 2.82 -12.50
N ALA A 141 -6.05 2.62 -11.22
CA ALA A 141 -5.27 1.70 -10.39
C ALA A 141 -5.41 0.24 -10.83
N VAL A 142 -6.59 -0.17 -11.30
CA VAL A 142 -6.81 -1.53 -11.86
C VAL A 142 -6.03 -1.71 -13.14
N GLU A 143 -6.10 -0.77 -14.09
CA GLU A 143 -5.35 -0.83 -15.35
C GLU A 143 -3.84 -0.93 -15.12
N LEU A 144 -3.30 -0.12 -14.19
CA LEU A 144 -1.88 -0.19 -13.81
C LEU A 144 -1.49 -1.53 -13.18
N HIS A 145 -2.42 -2.22 -12.56
CA HIS A 145 -2.17 -3.53 -11.96
C HIS A 145 -2.19 -4.65 -13.01
N GLU A 146 -3.16 -4.62 -13.93
CA GLU A 146 -3.33 -5.65 -14.96
C GLU A 146 -2.20 -5.67 -15.98
N GLU A 147 -1.73 -4.50 -16.46
CA GLU A 147 -0.59 -4.43 -17.41
C GLU A 147 0.70 -5.04 -16.86
N ALA A 148 0.88 -4.97 -15.55
CA ALA A 148 2.08 -5.51 -14.94
C ALA A 148 2.04 -7.04 -14.79
N GLU A 149 0.87 -7.69 -14.86
CA GLU A 149 0.76 -9.16 -14.88
C GLU A 149 1.07 -9.75 -16.28
N GLU A 150 0.94 -8.96 -17.35
CA GLU A 150 1.17 -9.40 -18.74
C GLU A 150 2.65 -9.22 -19.19
N SER A 151 3.50 -8.57 -18.40
CA SER A 151 4.90 -8.26 -18.73
C SER A 151 5.88 -9.19 -18.02
#